data_ba455cfd542d744ea932fb4125856716
#
_entry.id   ba455cfd542d744ea932fb4125856716
#
_cell.length_a   1.000
_cell.length_b   1.000
_cell.length_c   1.000
_cell.angle_alpha   90.00
_cell.angle_beta   90.00
_cell.angle_gamma   90.00
#
_symmetry.space_group_name_H-M   'P 1'
#
loop_
_entity.id
_entity.type
_entity.pdbx_description
1 polymer ?
#
loop_
_entity_poly.entity_id
_entity_poly.type
_entity_poly.pdbx_seq_one_letter_code
_entity_poly.pdbx_strand_id
1 'polypeptide(L)'
;MFTKPLVRQPVTISDFSADMISINRLLAAAAISPRFRSSLLADPGRALKVGFGGEYFPLSQQTQSLLISVQASTLPDFVRELDEKLSYRLHIS
;
A
#
# COMPACT_ATOMS: atom_id res chain seq x y z
N MET A 1 28.58 19.89 -5.60
CA MET A 1 28.10 19.69 -5.19
C MET A 1 27.41 19.69 -4.83
N PHE A 2 27.11 19.36 -4.94
CA PHE A 2 26.34 19.21 -4.44
C PHE A 2 25.71 18.63 -4.01
N THR A 3 25.52 18.28 -4.10
CA THR A 3 24.93 17.78 -3.66
C THR A 3 24.44 17.35 -3.11
N LYS A 4 24.35 16.99 -2.98
CA LYS A 4 23.77 16.48 -2.30
C LYS A 4 23.07 16.44 -1.61
N PRO A 5 22.94 16.46 -1.51
CA PRO A 5 22.35 16.12 -0.64
C PRO A 5 21.12 15.95 -0.43
N LEU A 6 20.61 15.99 -0.78
CA LEU A 6 19.54 15.81 -0.70
C LEU A 6 18.98 14.85 -0.48
N VAL A 7 19.40 14.47 -0.73
CA VAL A 7 19.01 13.48 -0.53
C VAL A 7 18.44 12.84 0.56
N ARG A 8 18.36 13.05 1.35
CA ARG A 8 17.86 12.50 2.35
C ARG A 8 16.52 12.79 2.62
N GLN A 9 15.68 12.92 1.75
CA GLN A 9 14.29 13.08 1.97
C GLN A 9 13.70 11.81 2.42
N PRO A 10 13.05 11.75 3.56
CA PRO A 10 12.50 10.51 4.05
C PRO A 10 11.39 9.98 3.17
N VAL A 11 10.52 10.83 2.69
CA VAL A 11 9.46 10.43 1.78
C VAL A 11 9.50 11.34 0.59
N THR A 12 9.68 10.78 -0.57
CA THR A 12 9.74 11.53 -1.80
C THR A 12 8.50 11.28 -2.61
N ILE A 13 8.28 12.14 -3.59
CA ILE A 13 7.19 11.95 -4.53
C ILE A 13 7.40 10.65 -5.30
N SER A 14 8.64 10.29 -5.60
CA SER A 14 8.96 9.04 -6.27
C SER A 14 8.52 7.84 -5.47
N ASP A 15 8.81 7.84 -4.16
CA ASP A 15 8.42 6.74 -3.29
C ASP A 15 6.91 6.61 -3.23
N PHE A 16 6.22 7.73 -3.10
CA PHE A 16 4.77 7.72 -3.07
C PHE A 16 4.19 7.20 -4.37
N SER A 17 4.74 7.63 -5.50
CA SER A 17 4.27 7.17 -6.81
C SER A 17 4.45 5.67 -6.97
N ALA A 18 5.60 5.15 -6.57
CA ALA A 18 5.87 3.72 -6.65
C ALA A 18 4.89 2.94 -5.77
N ASP A 19 4.62 3.44 -4.57
CA ASP A 19 3.66 2.81 -3.67
C ASP A 19 2.26 2.80 -4.28
N MET A 20 1.86 3.89 -4.92
CA MET A 20 0.53 3.95 -5.53
C MET A 20 0.39 2.96 -6.68
N ILE A 21 1.44 2.75 -7.45
CA ILE A 21 1.42 1.75 -8.50
C ILE A 21 1.22 0.36 -7.89
N SER A 22 1.96 0.06 -6.85
CA SER A 22 1.84 -1.24 -6.18
C SER A 22 0.46 -1.41 -5.54
N ILE A 23 -0.08 -0.37 -4.93
CA ILE A 23 -1.41 -0.41 -4.33
C ILE A 23 -2.47 -0.67 -5.40
N ASN A 24 -2.37 0.00 -6.54
CA ASN A 24 -3.32 -0.19 -7.62
C ASN A 24 -3.30 -1.64 -8.11
N ARG A 25 -2.10 -2.22 -8.24
CA ARG A 25 -1.98 -3.61 -8.67
C ARG A 25 -2.54 -4.56 -7.62
N LEU A 26 -2.29 -4.28 -6.36
CA LEU A 26 -2.82 -5.06 -5.26
C LEU A 26 -4.36 -5.06 -5.26
N LEU A 27 -4.94 -3.89 -5.42
CA LEU A 27 -6.38 -3.74 -5.42
C LEU A 27 -7.00 -4.38 -6.66
N ALA A 28 -6.32 -4.29 -7.80
CA ALA A 28 -6.79 -4.95 -9.01
C ALA A 28 -6.80 -6.47 -8.81
N ALA A 29 -5.77 -7.02 -8.19
CA ALA A 29 -5.72 -8.44 -7.90
C ALA A 29 -6.86 -8.85 -6.98
N ALA A 30 -7.14 -8.03 -5.96
CA ALA A 30 -8.24 -8.32 -5.04
C ALA A 30 -9.60 -8.22 -5.73
N ALA A 31 -9.72 -7.33 -6.71
CA ALA A 31 -10.98 -7.17 -7.44
C ALA A 31 -11.28 -8.39 -8.30
N ILE A 32 -10.23 -9.00 -8.90
CA ILE A 32 -10.45 -10.15 -9.77
C ILE A 32 -10.47 -11.48 -9.05
N SER A 33 -9.80 -11.59 -7.91
CA SER A 33 -9.67 -12.84 -7.19
C SER A 33 -10.38 -12.78 -5.86
N PRO A 34 -11.53 -13.48 -5.71
CA PRO A 34 -12.22 -13.52 -4.43
C PRO A 34 -11.34 -14.10 -3.31
N ARG A 35 -10.50 -15.07 -3.66
CA ARG A 35 -9.62 -15.69 -2.69
C ARG A 35 -8.57 -14.71 -2.17
N PHE A 36 -7.94 -13.97 -3.09
CA PHE A 36 -6.95 -12.98 -2.68
C PHE A 36 -7.61 -11.86 -1.90
N ARG A 37 -8.80 -11.44 -2.33
CA ARG A 37 -9.56 -10.41 -1.63
C ARG A 37 -9.84 -10.83 -0.19
N SER A 38 -10.28 -12.08 0.01
CA SER A 38 -10.54 -12.57 1.35
C SER A 38 -9.28 -12.57 2.21
N SER A 39 -8.16 -12.98 1.63
CA SER A 39 -6.88 -12.95 2.34
C SER A 39 -6.49 -11.54 2.72
N LEU A 40 -6.64 -10.61 1.79
CA LEU A 40 -6.28 -9.22 2.04
C LEU A 40 -7.12 -8.62 3.15
N LEU A 41 -8.41 -8.90 3.14
CA LEU A 41 -9.31 -8.36 4.16
C LEU A 41 -9.09 -9.00 5.52
N ALA A 42 -8.77 -10.28 5.54
CA ALA A 42 -8.56 -11.00 6.80
C ALA A 42 -7.23 -10.66 7.43
N ASP A 43 -6.18 -10.57 6.61
CA ASP A 43 -4.83 -10.36 7.12
C ASP A 43 -3.98 -9.68 6.05
N PRO A 44 -4.03 -8.34 5.98
CA PRO A 44 -3.28 -7.62 4.95
C PRO A 44 -1.78 -7.89 4.98
N GLY A 45 -1.21 -8.03 6.17
CA GLY A 45 0.21 -8.29 6.28
C GLY A 45 0.61 -9.61 5.64
N ARG A 46 -0.18 -10.64 5.87
CA ARG A 46 0.08 -11.94 5.28
C ARG A 46 -0.15 -11.93 3.77
N ALA A 47 -1.18 -11.22 3.33
CA ALA A 47 -1.47 -11.11 1.90
C ALA A 47 -0.31 -10.47 1.17
N LEU A 48 0.30 -9.46 1.76
CA LEU A 48 1.48 -8.82 1.17
C LEU A 48 2.65 -9.77 1.08
N LYS A 49 2.82 -10.58 2.11
CA LYS A 49 3.93 -11.51 2.18
C LYS A 49 3.82 -12.61 1.14
N VAL A 50 2.61 -13.14 0.99
CA VAL A 50 2.36 -14.24 0.06
C VAL A 50 2.31 -13.76 -1.38
N GLY A 51 1.76 -12.57 -1.60
CA GLY A 51 1.60 -12.05 -2.94
C GLY A 51 0.45 -12.72 -3.68
N PHE A 52 0.41 -12.51 -4.97
CA PHE A 52 -0.64 -13.05 -5.81
C PHE A 52 -0.04 -13.57 -7.10
N GLY A 53 -0.24 -14.87 -7.37
CA GLY A 53 0.25 -15.48 -8.59
C GLY A 53 1.76 -15.35 -8.76
N GLY A 54 2.51 -15.40 -7.67
CA GLY A 54 3.95 -15.28 -7.73
C GLY A 54 4.44 -13.85 -7.80
N GLU A 55 3.54 -12.90 -7.82
CA GLU A 55 3.88 -11.49 -7.89
C GLU A 55 3.74 -10.86 -6.51
N TYR A 56 4.73 -10.03 -6.14
CA TYR A 56 4.69 -9.30 -4.89
C TYR A 56 4.40 -7.84 -5.17
N PHE A 57 3.97 -7.14 -4.15
CA PHE A 57 3.59 -5.73 -4.26
C PHE A 57 4.54 -4.90 -3.41
N PRO A 58 5.65 -4.45 -4.01
CA PRO A 58 6.65 -3.70 -3.23
C PRO A 58 6.09 -2.37 -2.74
N LEU A 59 6.25 -2.14 -1.46
CA LEU A 59 5.76 -0.93 -0.80
C LEU A 59 6.81 -0.44 0.16
N SER A 60 6.86 0.87 0.37
CA SER A 60 7.70 1.42 1.41
C SER A 60 7.19 0.92 2.76
N GLN A 61 8.07 0.94 3.74
CA GLN A 61 7.72 0.43 5.07
C GLN A 61 6.58 1.23 5.68
N GLN A 62 6.56 2.52 5.47
CA GLN A 62 5.49 3.36 5.98
C GLN A 62 4.13 2.99 5.39
N THR A 63 4.10 2.78 4.09
CA THR A 63 2.85 2.40 3.43
C THR A 63 2.43 0.99 3.81
N GLN A 64 3.39 0.08 3.98
CA GLN A 64 3.06 -1.25 4.49
C GLN A 64 2.38 -1.17 5.85
N SER A 65 2.91 -0.35 6.74
CA SER A 65 2.34 -0.19 8.07
C SER A 65 0.91 0.34 8.00
N LEU A 66 0.68 1.31 7.13
CA LEU A 66 -0.66 1.84 6.95
C LEU A 66 -1.61 0.78 6.46
N LEU A 67 -1.18 0.02 5.46
CA LEU A 67 -2.01 -1.00 4.84
C LEU A 67 -2.35 -2.11 5.84
N ILE A 68 -1.38 -2.52 6.64
CA ILE A 68 -1.58 -3.56 7.64
C ILE A 68 -2.56 -3.11 8.71
N SER A 69 -2.63 -1.82 8.98
CA SER A 69 -3.52 -1.29 10.00
C SER A 69 -4.97 -1.16 9.54
N VAL A 70 -5.25 -1.35 8.25
CA VAL A 70 -6.61 -1.26 7.75
C VAL A 70 -7.42 -2.46 8.21
N GLN A 71 -8.59 -2.20 8.77
CA GLN A 71 -9.51 -3.27 9.20
C GLN A 71 -10.85 -3.02 8.55
N ALA A 72 -11.16 -3.82 7.57
CA ALA A 72 -12.39 -3.68 6.81
C ALA A 72 -12.95 -5.05 6.47
N SER A 73 -14.26 -5.13 6.31
CA SER A 73 -14.93 -6.37 5.96
C SER A 73 -15.18 -6.51 4.46
N THR A 74 -15.11 -5.39 3.75
CA THR A 74 -15.36 -5.40 2.31
C THR A 74 -14.25 -4.63 1.62
N LEU A 75 -14.07 -4.92 0.33
CA LEU A 75 -13.04 -4.23 -0.44
C LEU A 75 -13.31 -2.73 -0.57
N PRO A 76 -14.55 -2.27 -0.82
CA PRO A 76 -14.81 -0.83 -0.85
C PRO A 76 -14.45 -0.13 0.45
N ASP A 77 -14.75 -0.75 1.59
CA ASP A 77 -14.39 -0.16 2.87
C ASP A 77 -12.88 -0.14 3.06
N PHE A 78 -12.21 -1.20 2.61
CA PHE A 78 -10.77 -1.27 2.67
C PHE A 78 -10.14 -0.11 1.89
N VAL A 79 -10.62 0.10 0.67
CA VAL A 79 -10.12 1.16 -0.19
C VAL A 79 -10.35 2.53 0.44
N ARG A 80 -11.55 2.75 0.98
CA ARG A 80 -11.87 4.04 1.58
C ARG A 80 -10.98 4.32 2.79
N GLU A 81 -10.82 3.33 3.64
CA GLU A 81 -10.00 3.49 4.84
C GLU A 81 -8.53 3.71 4.48
N LEU A 82 -8.05 2.97 3.50
CA LEU A 82 -6.68 3.14 3.04
C LEU A 82 -6.47 4.53 2.47
N ASP A 83 -7.43 4.99 1.67
CA ASP A 83 -7.35 6.31 1.06
C ASP A 83 -7.29 7.41 2.13
N GLU A 84 -8.09 7.28 3.17
CA GLU A 84 -8.08 8.24 4.26
C GLU A 84 -6.71 8.27 4.95
N LYS A 85 -6.15 7.10 5.22
CA LYS A 85 -4.85 7.03 5.87
C LYS A 85 -3.74 7.62 5.00
N LEU A 86 -3.79 7.37 3.71
CA LEU A 86 -2.80 7.93 2.80
C LEU A 86 -2.92 9.44 2.69
N SER A 87 -4.14 9.95 2.65
CA SER A 87 -4.38 11.39 2.59
C SER A 87 -3.85 12.08 3.85
N TYR A 88 -4.10 11.48 4.98
CA TYR A 88 -3.63 12.02 6.25
C TYR A 88 -2.10 12.10 6.28
N ARG A 89 -1.45 11.04 5.82
CA ARG A 89 -0.01 11.00 5.74
C ARG A 89 0.55 12.12 4.88
N LEU A 90 -0.08 12.37 3.75
CA LEU A 90 0.35 13.43 2.85
C LEU A 90 0.19 14.80 3.49
N HIS A 91 -0.89 15.00 4.24
CA HIS A 91 -1.14 16.27 4.88
C HIS A 91 -0.13 16.58 5.97
N ILE A 92 0.32 15.56 6.67
CA ILE A 92 1.26 15.73 7.75
C ILE A 92 2.66 15.95 7.25
N SER A 93 3.02 15.24 6.23
CA SER A 93 4.37 15.38 5.69
C SER A 93 4.48 16.60 4.83
#